data_9538187d983fe67d1547510e66ce99ef
#
_entry.id   9538187d983fe67d1547510e66ce99ef
#
_cell.length_a   1.000
_cell.length_b   1.000
_cell.length_c   1.000
_cell.angle_alpha   90.00
_cell.angle_beta   90.00
_cell.angle_gamma   90.00
#
_symmetry.space_group_name_H-M   'P 1'
#
loop_
_entity.id
_entity.type
_entity.pdbx_description
1 polymer ?
#
loop_
_entity_poly.entity_id
_entity_poly.type
_entity_poly.pdbx_seq_one_letter_code
_entity_poly.pdbx_strand_id
1 'polypeptide(L)'
;MTADRPQQIDALILMGSDSDAAIMAAAKAVLAELGLTCDMTVASAHRSPARVLRLVEEAPRRGVKVFIVGAGAAAHLAGVVAAHTSLPVIGVPIDSSALNGMDALLSTVQMPPGVPVATVAIGTPGATNAGILAAQMIALGDPALAERLVAYKRRLADKVEAAAKRLEEGS
;
A
#
# COMPACT_ATOMS: atom_id res chain seq x y z
N MET A 1 -14.85 -3.05 33.49
CA MET A 1 -14.02 -2.30 32.51
C MET A 1 -13.90 -3.20 31.29
N THR A 2 -14.72 -2.97 30.27
CA THR A 2 -14.60 -3.63 28.96
C THR A 2 -13.32 -3.09 28.32
N ALA A 3 -12.30 -3.93 28.22
CA ALA A 3 -11.11 -3.59 27.44
C ALA A 3 -11.59 -3.28 26.03
N ASP A 4 -11.38 -2.04 25.62
CA ASP A 4 -11.70 -1.55 24.27
C ASP A 4 -10.90 -2.44 23.27
N ARG A 5 -11.60 -3.33 22.57
CA ARG A 5 -10.94 -4.17 21.57
C ARG A 5 -10.43 -3.24 20.48
N PRO A 6 -9.15 -3.31 20.12
CA PRO A 6 -8.62 -2.45 19.08
C PRO A 6 -9.44 -2.67 17.79
N GLN A 7 -9.76 -1.58 17.11
CA GLN A 7 -10.49 -1.60 15.85
C GLN A 7 -9.79 -2.54 14.87
N GLN A 8 -10.53 -3.53 14.36
CA GLN A 8 -10.02 -4.48 13.38
C GLN A 8 -9.87 -3.79 12.02
N ILE A 9 -8.74 -3.99 11.38
CA ILE A 9 -8.43 -3.45 10.05
C ILE A 9 -7.76 -4.50 9.17
N ASP A 10 -8.00 -4.45 7.87
CA ASP A 10 -7.45 -5.40 6.91
C ASP A 10 -6.01 -5.03 6.49
N ALA A 11 -5.72 -3.74 6.37
CA ALA A 11 -4.41 -3.24 5.96
C ALA A 11 -3.92 -2.10 6.87
N LEU A 12 -2.60 -2.02 7.06
CA LEU A 12 -1.97 -0.88 7.73
C LEU A 12 -1.06 -0.14 6.74
N ILE A 13 -1.37 1.14 6.51
CA ILE A 13 -0.59 2.02 5.64
C ILE A 13 0.37 2.84 6.50
N LEU A 14 1.67 2.69 6.26
CA LEU A 14 2.74 3.42 6.93
C LEU A 14 3.45 4.35 5.94
N MET A 15 3.84 5.52 6.40
CA MET A 15 4.62 6.47 5.59
C MET A 15 5.73 7.12 6.41
N GLY A 16 6.85 7.47 5.75
CA GLY A 16 8.03 8.03 6.40
C GLY A 16 7.86 9.47 6.86
N SER A 17 6.95 10.22 6.23
CA SER A 17 6.62 11.62 6.49
C SER A 17 5.14 11.88 6.24
N ASP A 18 4.59 12.91 6.86
CA ASP A 18 3.25 13.44 6.57
C ASP A 18 3.12 14.07 5.17
N SER A 19 4.23 14.52 4.58
CA SER A 19 4.30 14.96 3.18
C SER A 19 3.86 13.90 2.18
N ASP A 20 3.98 12.62 2.55
CA ASP A 20 3.66 11.48 1.70
C ASP A 20 2.14 11.15 1.71
N ALA A 21 1.40 11.79 2.61
CA ALA A 21 -0.02 11.47 2.85
C ALA A 21 -0.91 11.64 1.61
N ALA A 22 -0.67 12.67 0.80
CA ALA A 22 -1.44 12.92 -0.42
C ALA A 22 -1.29 11.78 -1.44
N ILE A 23 -0.08 11.23 -1.59
CA ILE A 23 0.21 10.09 -2.47
C ILE A 23 -0.42 8.82 -1.89
N MET A 24 -0.18 8.54 -0.60
CA MET A 24 -0.64 7.31 0.04
C MET A 24 -2.17 7.24 0.22
N ALA A 25 -2.87 8.39 0.18
CA ALA A 25 -4.32 8.45 0.17
C ALA A 25 -4.95 7.66 -1.00
N ALA A 26 -4.24 7.50 -2.13
CA ALA A 26 -4.71 6.71 -3.25
C ALA A 26 -4.85 5.22 -2.90
N ALA A 27 -3.94 4.66 -2.11
CA ALA A 27 -4.06 3.29 -1.59
C ALA A 27 -5.28 3.14 -0.68
N LYS A 28 -5.48 4.10 0.24
CA LYS A 28 -6.64 4.12 1.14
C LYS A 28 -7.96 4.20 0.36
N ALA A 29 -8.03 5.04 -0.67
CA ALA A 29 -9.23 5.20 -1.49
C ALA A 29 -9.62 3.89 -2.21
N VAL A 30 -8.65 3.19 -2.81
CA VAL A 30 -8.88 1.91 -3.48
C VAL A 30 -9.29 0.82 -2.50
N LEU A 31 -8.67 0.73 -1.33
CA LEU A 31 -9.08 -0.23 -0.31
C LEU A 31 -10.53 0.00 0.12
N ALA A 32 -10.92 1.26 0.36
CA ALA A 32 -12.30 1.62 0.70
C ALA A 32 -13.28 1.31 -0.44
N GLU A 33 -12.93 1.57 -1.71
CA GLU A 33 -13.74 1.21 -2.88
C GLU A 33 -13.98 -0.30 -2.96
N LEU A 34 -12.99 -1.11 -2.56
CA LEU A 34 -13.07 -2.57 -2.52
C LEU A 34 -13.68 -3.11 -1.22
N GLY A 35 -14.15 -2.23 -0.30
CA GLY A 35 -14.80 -2.61 0.95
C GLY A 35 -13.85 -3.14 2.02
N LEU A 36 -12.57 -2.77 1.95
CA LEU A 36 -11.55 -3.12 2.94
C LEU A 36 -11.31 -1.96 3.91
N THR A 37 -11.04 -2.31 5.16
CA THR A 37 -10.72 -1.36 6.22
C THR A 37 -9.21 -1.16 6.35
N CYS A 38 -8.77 0.07 6.57
CA CYS A 38 -7.36 0.35 6.80
C CYS A 38 -7.16 1.57 7.70
N ASP A 39 -6.04 1.59 8.39
CA ASP A 39 -5.49 2.78 9.02
C ASP A 39 -4.28 3.28 8.24
N MET A 40 -4.04 4.59 8.33
CA MET A 40 -2.91 5.26 7.72
C MET A 40 -2.22 6.14 8.75
N THR A 41 -0.90 5.98 8.93
CA THR A 41 -0.14 6.76 9.92
C THR A 41 1.31 6.99 9.50
N VAL A 42 1.93 7.99 10.12
CA VAL A 42 3.36 8.30 9.94
C VAL A 42 4.21 7.48 10.92
N ALA A 43 5.26 6.86 10.39
CA ALA A 43 6.29 6.16 11.16
C ALA A 43 7.61 6.16 10.38
N SER A 44 8.62 6.85 10.89
CA SER A 44 9.91 6.97 10.19
C SER A 44 10.90 5.92 10.71
N ALA A 45 11.45 5.11 9.80
CA ALA A 45 12.49 4.15 10.15
C ALA A 45 13.75 4.80 10.75
N HIS A 46 14.08 6.02 10.31
CA HIS A 46 15.27 6.74 10.74
C HIS A 46 15.03 7.63 11.98
N ARG A 47 13.87 8.28 12.07
CA ARG A 47 13.59 9.29 13.11
C ARG A 47 12.78 8.73 14.29
N SER A 48 12.03 7.65 14.09
CA SER A 48 11.17 7.03 15.11
C SER A 48 11.15 5.49 14.99
N PRO A 49 12.29 4.80 14.99
CA PRO A 49 12.34 3.34 14.77
C PRO A 49 11.52 2.57 15.80
N ALA A 50 11.52 2.97 17.06
CA ALA A 50 10.72 2.32 18.11
C ALA A 50 9.20 2.40 17.83
N ARG A 51 8.72 3.49 17.20
CA ARG A 51 7.32 3.59 16.76
C ARG A 51 7.00 2.59 15.65
N VAL A 52 7.91 2.42 14.69
CA VAL A 52 7.75 1.43 13.61
C VAL A 52 7.59 0.04 14.21
N LEU A 53 8.51 -0.37 15.08
CA LEU A 53 8.47 -1.70 15.71
C LEU A 53 7.17 -1.94 16.47
N ARG A 54 6.74 -0.98 17.31
CA ARG A 54 5.48 -1.10 18.05
C ARG A 54 4.27 -1.28 17.11
N LEU A 55 4.17 -0.48 16.03
CA LEU A 55 3.07 -0.61 15.08
C LEU A 55 3.06 -1.97 14.38
N VAL A 56 4.22 -2.52 14.06
CA VAL A 56 4.35 -3.84 13.44
C VAL A 56 3.97 -4.95 14.44
N GLU A 57 4.40 -4.85 15.69
CA GLU A 57 4.07 -5.82 16.75
C GLU A 57 2.57 -5.82 17.13
N GLU A 58 1.93 -4.66 17.09
CA GLU A 58 0.50 -4.51 17.38
C GLU A 58 -0.41 -4.94 16.21
N ALA A 59 0.09 -4.92 14.98
CA ALA A 59 -0.70 -5.15 13.77
C ALA A 59 -1.47 -6.49 13.76
N PRO A 60 -0.91 -7.64 14.17
CA PRO A 60 -1.66 -8.90 14.19
C PRO A 60 -2.86 -8.87 15.15
N ARG A 61 -2.76 -8.17 16.28
CA ARG A 61 -3.86 -8.02 17.26
C ARG A 61 -5.01 -7.16 16.71
N ARG A 62 -4.71 -6.34 15.70
CA ARG A 62 -5.67 -5.50 14.97
C ARG A 62 -6.22 -6.16 13.72
N GLY A 63 -5.89 -7.42 13.46
CA GLY A 63 -6.36 -8.16 12.28
C GLY A 63 -5.69 -7.78 10.97
N VAL A 64 -4.59 -7.01 11.00
CA VAL A 64 -3.84 -6.61 9.80
C VAL A 64 -3.37 -7.85 9.04
N LYS A 65 -3.65 -7.87 7.75
CA LYS A 65 -3.27 -8.95 6.82
C LYS A 65 -2.10 -8.55 5.91
N VAL A 66 -1.91 -7.24 5.68
CA VAL A 66 -0.89 -6.71 4.78
C VAL A 66 -0.47 -5.30 5.19
N PHE A 67 0.81 -4.98 5.01
CA PHE A 67 1.34 -3.63 5.15
C PHE A 67 1.50 -2.98 3.77
N ILE A 68 1.12 -1.70 3.67
CA ILE A 68 1.44 -0.83 2.53
C ILE A 68 2.34 0.28 3.06
N VAL A 69 3.55 0.41 2.51
CA VAL A 69 4.58 1.25 3.10
C VAL A 69 5.14 2.22 2.07
N GLY A 70 4.88 3.51 2.25
CA GLY A 70 5.39 4.59 1.40
C GLY A 70 6.62 5.27 2.00
N ALA A 71 7.65 5.49 1.19
CA ALA A 71 8.82 6.25 1.58
C ALA A 71 9.53 6.86 0.36
N GLY A 72 10.10 8.05 0.54
CA GLY A 72 10.93 8.73 -0.44
C GLY A 72 12.40 8.73 -0.07
N ALA A 73 13.25 9.21 -0.96
CA ALA A 73 14.71 9.30 -0.81
C ALA A 73 15.33 7.95 -0.38
N ALA A 74 16.00 7.88 0.75
CA ALA A 74 16.48 6.64 1.37
C ALA A 74 15.29 5.85 1.94
N ALA A 75 14.52 5.18 1.09
CA ALA A 75 13.23 4.57 1.38
C ALA A 75 13.37 3.23 2.13
N HIS A 76 13.99 3.24 3.31
CA HIS A 76 14.28 2.04 4.10
C HIS A 76 13.09 1.50 4.88
N LEU A 77 12.00 2.26 5.02
CA LEU A 77 10.88 1.92 5.90
C LEU A 77 10.25 0.55 5.56
N ALA A 78 10.01 0.27 4.28
CA ALA A 78 9.41 -1.00 3.84
C ALA A 78 10.30 -2.20 4.19
N GLY A 79 11.61 -2.09 3.98
CA GLY A 79 12.58 -3.11 4.35
C GLY A 79 12.63 -3.34 5.87
N VAL A 80 12.58 -2.27 6.66
CA VAL A 80 12.53 -2.36 8.14
C VAL A 80 11.26 -3.05 8.60
N VAL A 81 10.09 -2.70 8.04
CA VAL A 81 8.82 -3.38 8.35
C VAL A 81 8.91 -4.86 7.98
N ALA A 82 9.37 -5.19 6.77
CA ALA A 82 9.49 -6.57 6.30
C ALA A 82 10.43 -7.43 7.14
N ALA A 83 11.48 -6.84 7.74
CA ALA A 83 12.39 -7.55 8.64
C ALA A 83 11.75 -7.92 9.99
N HIS A 84 10.62 -7.32 10.37
CA HIS A 84 9.98 -7.49 11.67
C HIS A 84 8.59 -8.14 11.62
N THR A 85 8.16 -8.61 10.43
CA THR A 85 6.87 -9.29 10.28
C THR A 85 6.96 -10.43 9.26
N SER A 86 6.09 -11.43 9.41
CA SER A 86 5.83 -12.45 8.39
C SER A 86 4.62 -12.10 7.49
N LEU A 87 3.93 -10.99 7.75
CA LEU A 87 2.85 -10.52 6.90
C LEU A 87 3.43 -9.90 5.60
N PRO A 88 2.70 -9.97 4.47
CA PRO A 88 3.12 -9.33 3.24
C PRO A 88 3.36 -7.83 3.41
N VAL A 89 4.43 -7.33 2.80
CA VAL A 89 4.79 -5.90 2.77
C VAL A 89 4.86 -5.43 1.33
N ILE A 90 4.10 -4.39 1.02
CA ILE A 90 4.08 -3.73 -0.30
C ILE A 90 4.75 -2.38 -0.15
N GLY A 91 5.84 -2.16 -0.88
CA GLY A 91 6.61 -0.92 -0.87
C GLY A 91 6.18 0.02 -2.00
N VAL A 92 5.89 1.26 -1.66
CA VAL A 92 5.56 2.35 -2.58
C VAL A 92 6.70 3.36 -2.58
N PRO A 93 7.56 3.38 -3.60
CA PRO A 93 8.57 4.41 -3.74
C PRO A 93 7.91 5.78 -3.98
N ILE A 94 8.40 6.83 -3.32
CA ILE A 94 7.85 8.19 -3.45
C ILE A 94 8.90 9.13 -4.04
N ASP A 95 8.49 9.94 -5.00
CA ASP A 95 9.30 10.88 -5.76
C ASP A 95 9.52 12.22 -5.00
N SER A 96 10.05 12.12 -3.79
CA SER A 96 10.27 13.26 -2.89
C SER A 96 11.70 13.83 -2.92
N SER A 97 12.53 13.44 -3.90
CA SER A 97 13.94 13.85 -4.01
C SER A 97 14.29 14.38 -5.39
N ALA A 98 15.50 14.94 -5.53
CA ALA A 98 16.04 15.39 -6.82
C ALA A 98 16.22 14.25 -7.85
N LEU A 99 16.18 12.98 -7.42
CA LEU A 99 16.27 11.79 -8.28
C LEU A 99 14.91 11.26 -8.75
N ASN A 100 13.84 12.04 -8.55
CA ASN A 100 12.48 11.73 -9.02
C ASN A 100 12.02 10.32 -8.64
N GLY A 101 12.35 9.88 -7.42
CA GLY A 101 11.95 8.58 -6.87
C GLY A 101 12.81 7.39 -7.30
N MET A 102 13.84 7.56 -8.13
CA MET A 102 14.73 6.46 -8.51
C MET A 102 15.52 5.92 -7.32
N ASP A 103 15.97 6.81 -6.44
CA ASP A 103 16.61 6.48 -5.16
C ASP A 103 15.66 5.69 -4.25
N ALA A 104 14.40 6.13 -4.13
CA ALA A 104 13.39 5.42 -3.37
C ALA A 104 13.06 4.04 -3.97
N LEU A 105 12.93 3.95 -5.29
CA LEU A 105 12.70 2.68 -5.98
C LEU A 105 13.84 1.69 -5.71
N LEU A 106 15.08 2.09 -5.92
CA LEU A 106 16.24 1.20 -5.72
C LEU A 106 16.41 0.81 -4.24
N SER A 107 16.16 1.72 -3.30
CA SER A 107 16.21 1.42 -1.87
C SER A 107 15.13 0.44 -1.43
N THR A 108 13.97 0.42 -2.11
CA THR A 108 12.83 -0.42 -1.75
C THR A 108 12.89 -1.79 -2.41
N VAL A 109 13.32 -1.86 -3.69
CA VAL A 109 13.26 -3.10 -4.49
C VAL A 109 14.46 -4.04 -4.24
N GLN A 110 15.65 -3.52 -3.90
CA GLN A 110 16.88 -4.30 -3.75
C GLN A 110 16.99 -4.97 -2.38
N MET A 111 15.99 -5.76 -2.05
CA MET A 111 15.97 -6.49 -0.77
C MET A 111 16.82 -7.77 -0.80
N PRO A 112 17.47 -8.13 0.32
CA PRO A 112 18.21 -9.37 0.42
C PRO A 112 17.29 -10.60 0.39
N PRO A 113 17.80 -11.77 -0.04
CA PRO A 113 17.05 -13.02 0.02
C PRO A 113 16.53 -13.30 1.44
N GLY A 114 15.26 -13.70 1.57
CA GLY A 114 14.60 -14.00 2.84
C GLY A 114 13.80 -12.86 3.44
N VAL A 115 13.95 -11.62 2.97
CA VAL A 115 13.18 -10.45 3.46
C VAL A 115 12.52 -9.74 2.25
N PRO A 116 11.43 -10.27 1.70
CA PRO A 116 10.81 -9.72 0.50
C PRO A 116 9.98 -8.46 0.77
N VAL A 117 10.05 -7.51 -0.18
CA VAL A 117 9.13 -6.38 -0.30
C VAL A 117 8.56 -6.38 -1.72
N ALA A 118 7.24 -6.47 -1.85
CA ALA A 118 6.56 -6.37 -3.14
C ALA A 118 6.55 -4.89 -3.59
N THR A 119 7.54 -4.49 -4.37
CA THR A 119 7.71 -3.09 -4.79
C THR A 119 6.85 -2.76 -6.00
N VAL A 120 6.06 -1.69 -5.93
CA VAL A 120 5.19 -1.19 -6.98
C VAL A 120 5.76 0.05 -7.67
N ALA A 121 4.99 0.68 -8.58
CA ALA A 121 5.40 1.87 -9.29
C ALA A 121 5.65 3.08 -8.33
N ILE A 122 6.37 4.08 -8.82
CA ILE A 122 6.66 5.31 -8.07
C ILE A 122 5.41 6.19 -7.98
N GLY A 123 5.18 6.80 -6.82
CA GLY A 123 4.18 7.84 -6.59
C GLY A 123 2.73 7.33 -6.56
N THR A 124 1.78 8.19 -6.93
CA THR A 124 0.34 7.92 -6.87
C THR A 124 -0.11 6.67 -7.63
N PRO A 125 0.38 6.36 -8.85
CA PRO A 125 0.07 5.12 -9.53
C PRO A 125 0.51 3.89 -8.73
N GLY A 126 1.67 3.98 -8.08
CA GLY A 126 2.17 2.93 -7.19
C GLY A 126 1.30 2.74 -5.97
N ALA A 127 0.90 3.82 -5.30
CA ALA A 127 -0.01 3.76 -4.15
C ALA A 127 -1.35 3.11 -4.52
N THR A 128 -1.94 3.48 -5.68
CA THR A 128 -3.15 2.84 -6.21
C THR A 128 -2.95 1.34 -6.41
N ASN A 129 -1.86 0.95 -7.08
CA ASN A 129 -1.55 -0.45 -7.35
C ASN A 129 -1.24 -1.23 -6.05
N ALA A 130 -0.64 -0.59 -5.05
CA ALA A 130 -0.43 -1.20 -3.73
C ALA A 130 -1.76 -1.56 -3.05
N GLY A 131 -2.75 -0.68 -3.09
CA GLY A 131 -4.09 -0.97 -2.59
C GLY A 131 -4.76 -2.14 -3.31
N ILE A 132 -4.63 -2.20 -4.64
CA ILE A 132 -5.17 -3.31 -5.46
C ILE A 132 -4.44 -4.62 -5.13
N LEU A 133 -3.10 -4.61 -5.06
CA LEU A 133 -2.30 -5.78 -4.76
C LEU A 133 -2.60 -6.31 -3.34
N ALA A 134 -2.76 -5.42 -2.36
CA ALA A 134 -3.18 -5.78 -1.02
C ALA A 134 -4.55 -6.49 -1.04
N ALA A 135 -5.52 -5.94 -1.77
CA ALA A 135 -6.84 -6.56 -1.94
C ALA A 135 -6.75 -7.93 -2.63
N GLN A 136 -5.88 -8.08 -3.64
CA GLN A 136 -5.64 -9.37 -4.31
C GLN A 136 -5.08 -10.42 -3.35
N MET A 137 -4.12 -10.05 -2.49
CA MET A 137 -3.57 -10.96 -1.47
C MET A 137 -4.64 -11.41 -0.48
N ILE A 138 -5.49 -10.49 -0.02
CA ILE A 138 -6.58 -10.78 0.91
C ILE A 138 -7.66 -11.65 0.25
N ALA A 139 -7.95 -11.40 -1.04
CA ALA A 139 -8.96 -12.12 -1.81
C ALA A 139 -8.65 -13.62 -2.01
N LEU A 140 -7.41 -14.07 -1.78
CA LEU A 140 -7.09 -15.51 -1.80
C LEU A 140 -7.89 -16.31 -0.77
N GLY A 141 -8.34 -15.66 0.31
CA GLY A 141 -9.19 -16.25 1.33
C GLY A 141 -10.59 -15.63 1.41
N ASP A 142 -10.97 -14.74 0.47
CA ASP A 142 -12.25 -14.04 0.45
C ASP A 142 -12.87 -14.02 -0.96
N PRO A 143 -13.72 -15.00 -1.30
CA PRO A 143 -14.36 -15.06 -2.61
C PRO A 143 -15.20 -13.82 -2.97
N ALA A 144 -15.85 -13.19 -2.00
CA ALA A 144 -16.65 -11.99 -2.25
C ALA A 144 -15.76 -10.79 -2.63
N LEU A 145 -14.56 -10.68 -2.04
CA LEU A 145 -13.58 -9.69 -2.45
C LEU A 145 -13.01 -10.01 -3.84
N ALA A 146 -12.80 -11.29 -4.17
CA ALA A 146 -12.36 -11.68 -5.50
C ALA A 146 -13.37 -11.24 -6.59
N GLU A 147 -14.66 -11.38 -6.35
CA GLU A 147 -15.71 -10.89 -7.26
C GLU A 147 -15.66 -9.36 -7.41
N ARG A 148 -15.47 -8.63 -6.32
CA ARG A 148 -15.31 -7.16 -6.37
C ARG A 148 -14.08 -6.74 -7.19
N LEU A 149 -12.98 -7.48 -7.12
CA LEU A 149 -11.78 -7.23 -7.93
C LEU A 149 -12.03 -7.51 -9.43
N VAL A 150 -12.79 -8.54 -9.77
CA VAL A 150 -13.21 -8.81 -11.17
C VAL A 150 -14.06 -7.64 -11.69
N ALA A 151 -15.05 -7.20 -10.91
CA ALA A 151 -15.88 -6.06 -11.26
C ALA A 151 -15.07 -4.76 -11.39
N TYR A 152 -14.08 -4.54 -10.53
CA TYR A 152 -13.16 -3.41 -10.62
C TYR A 152 -12.39 -3.41 -11.94
N LYS A 153 -11.80 -4.55 -12.35
CA LYS A 153 -11.08 -4.67 -13.62
C LYS A 153 -12.00 -4.43 -14.84
N ARG A 154 -13.24 -4.94 -14.78
CA ARG A 154 -14.23 -4.70 -15.85
C ARG A 154 -14.50 -3.19 -16.02
N ARG A 155 -14.72 -2.44 -14.92
CA ARG A 155 -14.90 -0.99 -14.97
C ARG A 155 -13.71 -0.24 -15.60
N LEU A 156 -12.48 -0.72 -15.40
CA LEU A 156 -11.30 -0.14 -16.06
C LEU A 156 -11.33 -0.38 -17.59
N ALA A 157 -11.69 -1.59 -18.03
CA ALA A 157 -11.84 -1.89 -19.45
C ALA A 157 -12.96 -1.03 -20.09
N ASP A 158 -14.14 -0.95 -19.44
CA ASP A 158 -15.26 -0.16 -19.92
C ASP A 158 -14.89 1.32 -20.11
N LYS A 159 -14.04 1.88 -19.25
CA LYS A 159 -13.53 3.26 -19.39
C LYS A 159 -12.66 3.43 -20.64
N VAL A 160 -11.85 2.44 -20.97
CA VAL A 160 -11.01 2.46 -22.18
C VAL A 160 -11.88 2.38 -23.44
N GLU A 161 -12.83 1.43 -23.47
CA GLU A 161 -13.79 1.31 -24.60
C GLU A 161 -14.60 2.58 -24.82
N ALA A 162 -15.09 3.19 -23.74
CA ALA A 162 -15.81 4.45 -23.82
C ALA A 162 -14.93 5.61 -24.32
N ALA A 163 -13.64 5.62 -23.98
CA ALA A 163 -12.69 6.61 -24.48
C ALA A 163 -12.41 6.40 -25.98
N ALA A 164 -12.22 5.14 -26.41
CA ALA A 164 -12.01 4.79 -27.81
C ALA A 164 -13.18 5.27 -28.70
N LYS A 165 -14.41 4.94 -28.31
CA LYS A 165 -15.62 5.38 -29.03
C LYS A 165 -15.70 6.90 -29.19
N ARG A 166 -15.38 7.67 -28.12
CA ARG A 166 -15.41 9.15 -28.23
C ARG A 166 -14.40 9.69 -29.24
N LEU A 167 -13.24 9.05 -29.38
CA LEU A 167 -12.23 9.44 -30.37
C LEU A 167 -12.65 9.07 -31.80
N GLU A 168 -13.26 7.91 -31.99
CA GLU A 168 -13.75 7.43 -33.28
C GLU A 168 -14.94 8.26 -33.80
N GLU A 169 -15.86 8.66 -32.90
CA GLU A 169 -17.03 9.46 -33.23
C GLU A 169 -16.72 10.97 -33.43
N GLY A 170 -15.57 11.43 -32.89
CA GLY A 170 -15.12 12.82 -33.02
C GLY A 170 -14.16 13.08 -34.17
N SER A 171 -13.85 12.06 -34.98
CA SER A 171 -13.01 12.12 -36.18
C SER A 171 -13.88 12.08 -37.44
#